data_4cc910c578ca5281bc091e86cad2f977
#
_entry.id   4cc910c578ca5281bc091e86cad2f977
#
_cell.length_a   1.000
_cell.length_b   1.000
_cell.length_c   1.000
_cell.angle_alpha   90.00
_cell.angle_beta   90.00
_cell.angle_gamma   90.00
#
_symmetry.space_group_name_H-M   'P 1'
#
loop_
_entity.id
_entity.type
_entity.pdbx_description
1 polymer ?
#
loop_
_entity_poly.entity_id
_entity_poly.type
_entity_poly.pdbx_seq_one_letter_code
_entity_poly.pdbx_strand_id
1 'polypeptide(L)'
;CRGRGAEVLAALQAETPAGLEKARKALNGRFAAELYGEGEMTLVHAAVQALETHHRLLVCCDADAGTLLEARMETVAGAEKVFDFGAMSYADAKVREKLSAKVCRVKGGPVPAKLTRVRAAQRLVGADFAAGCLERAEDTVLFLGSRKGCWVRTVANADTPALWLLDMIRRAASGLPQAAGTSWQKYGRAIPADALTAQ
;
A
#
# COMPACT_ATOMS: atom_id res chain seq x y z
N CYS A 1 22.39 5.55 11.53
CA CYS A 1 20.99 5.22 11.20
C CYS A 1 20.13 5.32 12.46
N ARG A 2 18.90 5.77 12.31
CA ARG A 2 17.91 5.84 13.39
C ARG A 2 16.61 5.18 12.87
N GLY A 3 16.14 4.16 13.56
CA GLY A 3 14.86 3.53 13.29
C GLY A 3 13.69 4.40 13.79
N ARG A 4 12.62 4.44 13.05
CA ARG A 4 11.39 5.15 13.36
C ARG A 4 10.18 4.27 12.99
N GLY A 5 9.92 3.27 13.80
CA GLY A 5 8.97 2.21 13.45
C GLY A 5 9.44 1.42 12.22
N ALA A 6 8.60 1.33 11.20
CA ALA A 6 8.94 0.67 9.94
C ALA A 6 9.87 1.49 9.03
N GLU A 7 10.21 2.73 9.41
CA GLU A 7 11.08 3.61 8.64
C GLU A 7 12.48 3.69 9.26
N VAL A 8 13.50 3.87 8.42
CA VAL A 8 14.88 4.06 8.84
C VAL A 8 15.43 5.34 8.23
N LEU A 9 15.84 6.26 9.08
CA LEU A 9 16.58 7.45 8.68
C LEU A 9 18.07 7.14 8.65
N ALA A 10 18.69 7.23 7.47
CA ALA A 10 20.14 7.12 7.29
C ALA A 10 20.74 8.52 7.08
N ALA A 11 21.60 8.96 7.98
CA ALA A 11 22.38 10.18 7.79
C ALA A 11 23.75 9.81 7.17
N LEU A 12 24.12 10.52 6.10
CA LEU A 12 25.41 10.41 5.46
C LEU A 12 26.28 11.62 5.85
N GLN A 13 27.53 11.35 6.19
CA GLN A 13 28.53 12.36 6.46
C GLN A 13 29.84 12.01 5.76
N ALA A 14 30.51 13.00 5.18
CA ALA A 14 31.81 12.83 4.56
C ALA A 14 32.62 14.14 4.70
N GLU A 15 33.94 14.03 4.66
CA GLU A 15 34.85 15.17 4.77
C GLU A 15 34.85 16.05 3.50
N THR A 16 34.45 15.47 2.36
CA THR A 16 34.41 16.16 1.06
C THR A 16 33.08 15.97 0.35
N PRO A 17 32.65 16.94 -0.48
CA PRO A 17 31.45 16.78 -1.33
C PRO A 17 31.51 15.55 -2.25
N ALA A 18 32.69 15.26 -2.82
CA ALA A 18 32.90 14.07 -3.66
C ALA A 18 32.74 12.76 -2.89
N GLY A 19 33.22 12.73 -1.63
CA GLY A 19 33.03 11.60 -0.73
C GLY A 19 31.55 11.38 -0.37
N LEU A 20 30.82 12.46 -0.13
CA LEU A 20 29.39 12.41 0.15
C LEU A 20 28.59 11.86 -1.06
N GLU A 21 28.89 12.35 -2.26
CA GLU A 21 28.22 11.88 -3.47
C GLU A 21 28.54 10.40 -3.77
N LYS A 22 29.78 9.95 -3.50
CA LYS A 22 30.14 8.53 -3.60
C LYS A 22 29.35 7.67 -2.62
N ALA A 23 29.23 8.12 -1.36
CA ALA A 23 28.45 7.41 -0.35
C ALA A 23 26.96 7.35 -0.72
N ARG A 24 26.40 8.45 -1.22
CA ARG A 24 25.02 8.54 -1.72
C ARG A 24 24.76 7.55 -2.87
N LYS A 25 25.64 7.52 -3.87
CA LYS A 25 25.55 6.56 -4.98
C LYS A 25 25.63 5.11 -4.51
N ALA A 26 26.52 4.80 -3.57
CA ALA A 26 26.63 3.47 -3.00
C ALA A 26 25.35 3.05 -2.24
N LEU A 27 24.77 3.95 -1.46
CA LEU A 27 23.51 3.72 -0.75
C LEU A 27 22.36 3.49 -1.73
N ASN A 28 22.22 4.35 -2.72
CA ASN A 28 21.18 4.26 -3.76
C ASN A 28 21.32 2.96 -4.59
N GLY A 29 22.54 2.54 -4.91
CA GLY A 29 22.76 1.29 -5.63
C GLY A 29 22.41 0.05 -4.83
N ARG A 30 22.60 0.09 -3.51
CA ARG A 30 22.34 -1.06 -2.63
C ARG A 30 20.88 -1.16 -2.18
N PHE A 31 20.22 -0.03 -1.97
CA PHE A 31 18.89 0.07 -1.36
C PHE A 31 17.88 0.80 -2.27
N ALA A 32 18.03 0.67 -3.59
CA ALA A 32 17.22 1.40 -4.57
C ALA A 32 15.69 1.21 -4.38
N ALA A 33 15.27 0.03 -3.95
CA ALA A 33 13.86 -0.25 -3.72
C ALA A 33 13.37 0.19 -2.32
N GLU A 34 14.27 0.26 -1.35
CA GLU A 34 14.00 0.64 0.04
C GLU A 34 13.99 2.15 0.24
N LEU A 35 14.87 2.86 -0.47
CA LEU A 35 14.97 4.32 -0.40
C LEU A 35 13.75 4.96 -1.08
N TYR A 36 13.04 5.78 -0.34
CA TYR A 36 11.84 6.46 -0.85
C TYR A 36 11.98 7.98 -0.93
N GLY A 37 13.01 8.55 -0.34
CA GLY A 37 13.23 9.99 -0.39
C GLY A 37 14.46 10.46 0.35
N GLU A 38 14.74 11.76 0.23
CA GLU A 38 15.81 12.48 0.91
C GLU A 38 15.25 13.73 1.59
N GLY A 39 15.95 14.22 2.62
CA GLY A 39 15.55 15.43 3.37
C GLY A 39 14.23 15.21 4.14
N GLU A 40 13.27 16.08 3.92
CA GLU A 40 11.98 16.08 4.62
C GLU A 40 10.91 15.21 3.94
N MET A 41 11.28 14.44 2.91
CA MET A 41 10.31 13.58 2.21
C MET A 41 9.80 12.47 3.14
N THR A 42 8.49 12.38 3.28
CA THR A 42 7.84 11.29 4.02
C THR A 42 7.42 10.18 3.05
N LEU A 43 7.14 9.00 3.60
CA LEU A 43 6.69 7.86 2.79
C LEU A 43 5.34 8.15 2.09
N VAL A 44 4.45 8.93 2.71
CA VAL A 44 3.19 9.31 2.05
C VAL A 44 3.43 10.23 0.86
N HIS A 45 4.35 11.20 0.97
CA HIS A 45 4.74 12.04 -0.18
C HIS A 45 5.31 11.20 -1.31
N ALA A 46 6.20 10.25 -0.98
CA ALA A 46 6.78 9.35 -1.98
C ALA A 46 5.73 8.45 -2.66
N ALA A 47 4.72 7.98 -1.92
CA ALA A 47 3.63 7.19 -2.48
C ALA A 47 2.75 8.02 -3.43
N VAL A 48 2.36 9.24 -3.02
CA VAL A 48 1.58 10.18 -3.88
C VAL A 48 2.37 10.53 -5.13
N GLN A 49 3.65 10.91 -4.99
CA GLN A 49 4.53 11.23 -6.12
C GLN A 49 4.68 10.04 -7.08
N ALA A 50 4.81 8.83 -6.58
CA ALA A 50 4.89 7.63 -7.42
C ALA A 50 3.60 7.40 -8.20
N LEU A 51 2.44 7.55 -7.56
CA LEU A 51 1.14 7.47 -8.23
C LEU A 51 0.98 8.54 -9.31
N GLU A 52 1.33 9.80 -9.00
CA GLU A 52 1.23 10.94 -9.93
C GLU A 52 2.17 10.76 -11.13
N THR A 53 3.45 10.44 -10.88
CA THR A 53 4.47 10.25 -11.94
C THR A 53 4.08 9.16 -12.92
N HIS A 54 3.44 8.11 -12.45
CA HIS A 54 3.04 6.98 -13.29
C HIS A 54 1.55 7.00 -13.68
N HIS A 55 0.84 8.11 -13.43
CA HIS A 55 -0.58 8.31 -13.76
C HIS A 55 -1.45 7.15 -13.25
N ARG A 56 -1.30 6.80 -11.96
CA ARG A 56 -2.01 5.72 -11.31
C ARG A 56 -3.05 6.24 -10.34
N LEU A 57 -4.26 5.69 -10.42
CA LEU A 57 -5.33 5.97 -9.48
C LEU A 57 -5.43 4.87 -8.42
N LEU A 58 -5.48 5.28 -7.17
CA LEU A 58 -5.69 4.44 -6.00
C LEU A 58 -7.07 4.68 -5.40
N VAL A 59 -7.73 3.64 -4.94
CA VAL A 59 -8.99 3.69 -4.18
C VAL A 59 -8.89 2.80 -2.94
N CYS A 60 -9.59 3.13 -1.86
CA CYS A 60 -9.82 2.21 -0.75
C CYS A 60 -11.03 1.31 -1.05
N CYS A 61 -10.97 0.04 -0.67
CA CYS A 61 -12.08 -0.88 -0.91
C CYS A 61 -13.20 -0.81 0.14
N ASP A 62 -12.92 -0.18 1.28
CA ASP A 62 -13.83 0.06 2.41
C ASP A 62 -13.26 1.08 3.39
N ALA A 63 -14.03 1.39 4.43
CA ALA A 63 -13.65 2.36 5.47
C ALA A 63 -12.42 1.92 6.29
N ASP A 64 -12.21 0.61 6.48
CA ASP A 64 -11.03 0.11 7.24
C ASP A 64 -9.73 0.55 6.55
N ALA A 65 -9.65 0.37 5.22
CA ALA A 65 -8.51 0.84 4.44
C ALA A 65 -8.45 2.38 4.38
N GLY A 66 -9.60 3.05 4.34
CA GLY A 66 -9.70 4.51 4.43
C GLY A 66 -9.06 5.04 5.70
N THR A 67 -9.38 4.46 6.85
CA THR A 67 -8.81 4.85 8.15
C THR A 67 -7.27 4.78 8.17
N LEU A 68 -6.67 3.85 7.44
CA LEU A 68 -5.21 3.75 7.36
C LEU A 68 -4.59 4.84 6.46
N LEU A 69 -5.28 5.28 5.43
CA LEU A 69 -4.68 6.07 4.35
C LEU A 69 -5.18 7.51 4.27
N GLU A 70 -6.50 7.77 4.40
CA GLU A 70 -7.11 9.05 4.05
C GLU A 70 -6.46 10.24 4.77
N ALA A 71 -6.42 10.22 6.10
CA ALA A 71 -5.85 11.32 6.88
C ALA A 71 -4.37 11.59 6.57
N ARG A 72 -3.63 10.58 6.11
CA ARG A 72 -2.22 10.73 5.68
C ARG A 72 -2.12 11.31 4.27
N MET A 73 -2.94 10.81 3.37
CA MET A 73 -2.98 11.30 1.98
C MET A 73 -3.42 12.76 1.92
N GLU A 74 -4.40 13.18 2.72
CA GLU A 74 -4.86 14.57 2.82
C GLU A 74 -3.76 15.57 3.19
N THR A 75 -2.68 15.13 3.85
CA THR A 75 -1.55 16.01 4.17
C THR A 75 -0.68 16.36 2.97
N VAL A 76 -0.88 15.69 1.82
CA VAL A 76 -0.03 15.86 0.64
C VAL A 76 -0.79 16.57 -0.46
N ALA A 77 -0.28 17.72 -0.89
CA ALA A 77 -0.86 18.46 -2.01
C ALA A 77 -0.83 17.63 -3.29
N GLY A 78 -1.94 17.59 -4.03
CA GLY A 78 -2.07 16.81 -5.26
C GLY A 78 -2.55 15.36 -5.04
N ALA A 79 -2.69 14.91 -3.80
CA ALA A 79 -3.18 13.56 -3.52
C ALA A 79 -4.58 13.32 -4.11
N GLU A 80 -5.42 14.35 -4.20
CA GLU A 80 -6.76 14.31 -4.79
C GLU A 80 -6.77 13.91 -6.28
N LYS A 81 -5.64 14.03 -6.98
CA LYS A 81 -5.52 13.63 -8.39
C LYS A 81 -5.30 12.14 -8.57
N VAL A 82 -4.79 11.47 -7.54
CA VAL A 82 -4.32 10.09 -7.60
C VAL A 82 -4.96 9.17 -6.57
N PHE A 83 -5.67 9.76 -5.60
CA PHE A 83 -6.39 9.03 -4.56
C PHE A 83 -7.85 9.47 -4.55
N ASP A 84 -8.75 8.51 -4.71
CA ASP A 84 -10.20 8.77 -4.67
C ASP A 84 -10.67 8.77 -3.22
N PHE A 85 -10.67 9.97 -2.61
CA PHE A 85 -11.17 10.20 -1.28
C PHE A 85 -12.66 9.93 -1.20
N GLY A 86 -13.01 8.85 -0.55
CA GLY A 86 -14.40 8.52 -0.27
C GLY A 86 -15.17 7.81 -1.39
N ALA A 87 -14.54 7.35 -2.46
CA ALA A 87 -15.22 6.56 -3.49
C ALA A 87 -16.03 5.39 -2.92
N MET A 88 -15.55 4.80 -1.83
CA MET A 88 -16.24 3.71 -1.14
C MET A 88 -17.02 4.15 0.10
N SER A 89 -16.70 5.31 0.70
CA SER A 89 -17.41 5.87 1.85
C SER A 89 -18.68 6.62 1.42
N TYR A 90 -18.60 7.30 0.28
CA TYR A 90 -19.68 8.10 -0.30
C TYR A 90 -20.23 7.51 -1.60
N ALA A 91 -19.72 6.36 -2.03
CA ALA A 91 -20.20 5.69 -3.21
C ALA A 91 -21.72 5.57 -3.17
N ASP A 92 -22.34 5.78 -4.31
CA ASP A 92 -23.77 5.55 -4.53
C ASP A 92 -24.22 4.27 -3.81
N ALA A 93 -25.33 4.33 -3.11
CA ALA A 93 -25.91 3.20 -2.39
C ALA A 93 -25.98 1.93 -3.26
N LYS A 94 -26.25 2.09 -4.56
CA LYS A 94 -26.24 1.01 -5.54
C LYS A 94 -24.86 0.35 -5.73
N VAL A 95 -23.77 1.13 -5.66
CA VAL A 95 -22.40 0.59 -5.75
C VAL A 95 -22.07 -0.21 -4.51
N ARG A 96 -22.42 0.30 -3.32
CA ARG A 96 -22.25 -0.42 -2.04
C ARG A 96 -23.06 -1.71 -2.01
N GLU A 97 -24.30 -1.68 -2.47
CA GLU A 97 -25.16 -2.86 -2.56
C GLU A 97 -24.59 -3.93 -3.51
N LYS A 98 -24.17 -3.54 -4.71
CA LYS A 98 -23.52 -4.44 -5.68
C LYS A 98 -22.24 -5.06 -5.12
N LEU A 99 -21.43 -4.28 -4.41
CA LEU A 99 -20.19 -4.76 -3.77
C LEU A 99 -20.52 -5.77 -2.68
N SER A 100 -21.43 -5.42 -1.77
CA SER A 100 -21.89 -6.28 -0.68
C SER A 100 -22.47 -7.59 -1.19
N ALA A 101 -23.33 -7.55 -2.22
CA ALA A 101 -23.90 -8.74 -2.83
C ALA A 101 -22.86 -9.69 -3.45
N LYS A 102 -21.75 -9.16 -3.96
CA LYS A 102 -20.63 -9.99 -4.45
C LYS A 102 -19.85 -10.63 -3.31
N VAL A 103 -19.59 -9.88 -2.25
CA VAL A 103 -18.82 -10.34 -1.09
C VAL A 103 -19.59 -11.39 -0.29
N CYS A 104 -20.89 -11.22 -0.09
CA CYS A 104 -21.74 -12.17 0.65
C CYS A 104 -21.78 -13.60 0.05
N ARG A 105 -21.42 -13.74 -1.23
CA ARG A 105 -21.36 -15.04 -1.92
C ARG A 105 -20.01 -15.76 -1.77
N VAL A 106 -19.03 -15.13 -1.15
CA VAL A 106 -17.68 -15.70 -1.03
C VAL A 106 -17.65 -16.68 0.15
N LYS A 107 -17.23 -17.90 -0.15
CA LYS A 107 -16.96 -18.92 0.86
C LYS A 107 -15.49 -18.87 1.27
N GLY A 108 -15.18 -19.32 2.49
CA GLY A 108 -13.78 -19.45 2.96
C GLY A 108 -13.31 -18.36 3.93
N GLY A 109 -14.23 -17.54 4.46
CA GLY A 109 -13.92 -16.62 5.56
C GLY A 109 -13.54 -15.18 5.12
N PRO A 110 -13.01 -14.37 6.07
CA PRO A 110 -12.84 -12.94 5.88
C PRO A 110 -11.75 -12.57 4.85
N VAL A 111 -10.69 -13.35 4.72
CA VAL A 111 -9.58 -13.07 3.79
C VAL A 111 -10.00 -13.19 2.32
N PRO A 112 -10.64 -14.30 1.86
CA PRO A 112 -11.21 -14.37 0.53
C PRO A 112 -12.29 -13.33 0.26
N ALA A 113 -13.09 -12.99 1.26
CA ALA A 113 -14.11 -11.93 1.15
C ALA A 113 -13.45 -10.57 0.91
N LYS A 114 -12.42 -10.21 1.67
CA LYS A 114 -11.67 -8.96 1.51
C LYS A 114 -10.97 -8.90 0.14
N LEU A 115 -10.33 -9.99 -0.30
CA LEU A 115 -9.71 -10.07 -1.62
C LEU A 115 -10.72 -9.82 -2.75
N THR A 116 -11.92 -10.39 -2.64
CA THR A 116 -13.00 -10.17 -3.59
C THR A 116 -13.45 -8.71 -3.57
N ARG A 117 -13.55 -8.09 -2.38
CA ARG A 117 -13.92 -6.70 -2.21
C ARG A 117 -12.92 -5.75 -2.85
N VAL A 118 -11.62 -5.97 -2.62
CA VAL A 118 -10.52 -5.21 -3.24
C VAL A 118 -10.63 -5.26 -4.78
N ARG A 119 -10.78 -6.46 -5.34
CA ARG A 119 -10.94 -6.63 -6.80
C ARG A 119 -12.19 -5.92 -7.34
N ALA A 120 -13.30 -6.00 -6.60
CA ALA A 120 -14.55 -5.40 -7.02
C ALA A 120 -14.48 -3.88 -6.95
N ALA A 121 -13.91 -3.29 -5.91
CA ALA A 121 -13.69 -1.85 -5.77
C ALA A 121 -12.82 -1.31 -6.92
N GLN A 122 -11.68 -1.95 -7.18
CA GLN A 122 -10.79 -1.61 -8.28
C GLN A 122 -11.52 -1.55 -9.63
N ARG A 123 -12.40 -2.53 -9.90
CA ARG A 123 -13.13 -2.60 -11.17
C ARG A 123 -14.28 -1.61 -11.26
N LEU A 124 -15.00 -1.38 -10.15
CA LEU A 124 -16.16 -0.49 -10.13
C LEU A 124 -15.75 0.97 -10.32
N VAL A 125 -14.63 1.36 -9.70
CA VAL A 125 -14.07 2.71 -9.81
C VAL A 125 -13.23 2.87 -11.08
N GLY A 126 -12.71 1.78 -11.64
CA GLY A 126 -11.77 1.82 -12.76
C GLY A 126 -10.36 2.24 -12.34
N ALA A 127 -10.03 2.16 -11.05
CA ALA A 127 -8.72 2.51 -10.53
C ALA A 127 -7.64 1.52 -10.99
N ASP A 128 -6.37 1.94 -10.92
CA ASP A 128 -5.24 1.04 -11.15
C ASP A 128 -5.00 0.13 -9.96
N PHE A 129 -5.16 0.69 -8.75
CA PHE A 129 -4.99 -0.03 -7.49
C PHE A 129 -6.19 0.15 -6.57
N ALA A 130 -6.44 -0.86 -5.75
CA ALA A 130 -7.38 -0.79 -4.65
C ALA A 130 -6.72 -1.30 -3.37
N ALA A 131 -6.69 -0.48 -2.34
CA ALA A 131 -6.19 -0.82 -1.02
C ALA A 131 -7.30 -1.45 -0.17
N GLY A 132 -6.93 -2.42 0.66
CA GLY A 132 -7.79 -3.04 1.65
C GLY A 132 -6.98 -3.46 2.87
N CYS A 133 -7.64 -3.57 4.01
CA CYS A 133 -7.04 -4.17 5.19
C CYS A 133 -8.06 -5.03 5.95
N LEU A 134 -7.54 -5.98 6.72
CA LEU A 134 -8.31 -6.81 7.62
C LEU A 134 -7.59 -6.80 8.97
N GLU A 135 -8.12 -6.02 9.88
CA GLU A 135 -7.62 -5.97 11.26
C GLU A 135 -7.95 -7.27 11.99
N ARG A 136 -6.97 -7.77 12.75
CA ARG A 136 -7.08 -8.88 13.68
C ARG A 136 -6.50 -8.44 15.04
N ALA A 137 -6.64 -9.26 16.05
CA ALA A 137 -6.25 -8.90 17.42
C ALA A 137 -4.78 -8.45 17.54
N GLU A 138 -3.86 -9.13 16.86
CA GLU A 138 -2.43 -8.89 17.00
C GLU A 138 -1.76 -8.37 15.71
N ASP A 139 -2.43 -8.52 14.57
CA ASP A 139 -1.88 -8.16 13.27
C ASP A 139 -2.95 -7.62 12.34
N THR A 140 -2.50 -7.04 11.23
CA THR A 140 -3.34 -6.57 10.15
C THR A 140 -2.88 -7.21 8.84
N VAL A 141 -3.81 -7.82 8.11
CA VAL A 141 -3.56 -8.29 6.75
C VAL A 141 -3.83 -7.14 5.77
N LEU A 142 -2.83 -6.74 5.03
CA LEU A 142 -2.86 -5.68 4.03
C LEU A 142 -3.06 -6.27 2.64
N PHE A 143 -3.87 -5.60 1.83
CA PHE A 143 -4.17 -5.98 0.45
C PHE A 143 -3.96 -4.79 -0.46
N LEU A 144 -3.21 -4.99 -1.54
CA LEU A 144 -3.11 -4.02 -2.63
C LEU A 144 -3.45 -4.72 -3.95
N GLY A 145 -4.68 -4.54 -4.38
CA GLY A 145 -5.20 -5.12 -5.61
C GLY A 145 -4.85 -4.32 -6.84
N SER A 146 -4.58 -5.03 -7.92
CA SER A 146 -4.41 -4.50 -9.27
C SER A 146 -5.36 -5.23 -10.24
N ARG A 147 -5.29 -4.93 -11.54
CA ARG A 147 -6.09 -5.65 -12.55
C ARG A 147 -5.74 -7.16 -12.64
N LYS A 148 -4.49 -7.53 -12.34
CA LYS A 148 -3.97 -8.90 -12.55
C LYS A 148 -4.04 -9.78 -11.30
N GLY A 149 -4.03 -9.18 -10.13
CA GLY A 149 -3.98 -9.89 -8.86
C GLY A 149 -3.81 -8.91 -7.69
N CYS A 150 -3.42 -9.42 -6.56
CA CYS A 150 -3.31 -8.67 -5.31
C CYS A 150 -2.01 -9.03 -4.60
N TRP A 151 -1.29 -8.02 -4.12
CA TRP A 151 -0.25 -8.21 -3.12
C TRP A 151 -0.89 -8.31 -1.74
N VAL A 152 -0.43 -9.25 -0.96
CA VAL A 152 -0.92 -9.51 0.40
C VAL A 152 0.27 -9.55 1.35
N ARG A 153 0.14 -8.84 2.46
CA ARG A 153 1.14 -8.81 3.53
C ARG A 153 0.44 -8.83 4.88
N THR A 154 0.96 -9.59 5.83
CA THR A 154 0.54 -9.51 7.23
C THR A 154 1.59 -8.72 8.01
N VAL A 155 1.15 -7.81 8.85
CA VAL A 155 1.98 -6.90 9.64
C VAL A 155 1.47 -6.92 11.08
N ALA A 156 2.36 -7.05 12.05
CA ALA A 156 1.99 -6.88 13.46
C ALA A 156 1.43 -5.47 13.69
N ASN A 157 0.38 -5.32 14.52
CA ASN A 157 -0.25 -4.03 14.75
C ASN A 157 0.71 -2.98 15.34
N ALA A 158 1.74 -3.44 16.08
CA ALA A 158 2.81 -2.58 16.59
C ALA A 158 3.72 -1.98 15.49
N ASP A 159 3.79 -2.58 14.31
CA ASP A 159 4.70 -2.19 13.20
C ASP A 159 4.08 -1.21 12.21
N THR A 160 3.06 -0.48 12.64
CA THR A 160 2.41 0.60 11.88
C THR A 160 1.94 0.14 10.48
N PRO A 161 0.85 -0.64 10.39
CA PRO A 161 0.34 -1.20 9.13
C PRO A 161 0.17 -0.18 7.99
N ALA A 162 -0.18 1.06 8.33
CA ALA A 162 -0.34 2.14 7.35
C ALA A 162 0.95 2.45 6.58
N LEU A 163 2.13 2.43 7.24
CA LEU A 163 3.42 2.66 6.57
C LEU A 163 3.75 1.52 5.60
N TRP A 164 3.48 0.28 6.00
CA TRP A 164 3.65 -0.85 5.10
C TRP A 164 2.73 -0.80 3.90
N LEU A 165 1.49 -0.37 4.07
CA LEU A 165 0.56 -0.20 2.96
C LEU A 165 1.01 0.91 2.01
N LEU A 166 1.51 2.03 2.53
CA LEU A 166 2.08 3.12 1.73
C LEU A 166 3.32 2.67 0.94
N ASP A 167 4.21 1.86 1.54
CA ASP A 167 5.36 1.31 0.82
C ASP A 167 4.94 0.33 -0.29
N MET A 168 3.93 -0.52 -0.02
CA MET A 168 3.35 -1.39 -1.05
C MET A 168 2.79 -0.59 -2.23
N ILE A 169 2.09 0.52 -1.96
CA ILE A 169 1.53 1.42 -2.98
C ILE A 169 2.66 2.07 -3.78
N ARG A 170 3.65 2.68 -3.11
CA ARG A 170 4.81 3.32 -3.74
C ARG A 170 5.53 2.35 -4.67
N ARG A 171 5.86 1.16 -4.18
CA ARG A 171 6.57 0.13 -4.95
C ARG A 171 5.73 -0.34 -6.15
N ALA A 172 4.44 -0.59 -5.95
CA ALA A 172 3.56 -1.02 -7.04
C ALA A 172 3.41 0.05 -8.11
N ALA A 173 3.25 1.33 -7.73
CA ALA A 173 3.16 2.46 -8.65
C ALA A 173 4.44 2.64 -9.46
N SER A 174 5.60 2.52 -8.81
CA SER A 174 6.93 2.67 -9.45
C SER A 174 7.42 1.39 -10.17
N GLY A 175 6.67 0.31 -10.15
CA GLY A 175 7.11 -0.97 -10.75
C GLY A 175 8.27 -1.64 -10.01
N LEU A 176 8.52 -1.28 -8.75
CA LEU A 176 9.56 -1.87 -7.92
C LEU A 176 9.11 -3.22 -7.33
N PRO A 177 10.04 -4.11 -7.00
CA PRO A 177 9.72 -5.34 -6.28
C PRO A 177 9.13 -5.01 -4.91
N GLN A 178 8.12 -5.76 -4.48
CA GLN A 178 7.57 -5.62 -3.14
C GLN A 178 8.58 -6.08 -2.09
N ALA A 179 8.46 -5.53 -0.88
CA ALA A 179 9.31 -5.92 0.23
C ALA A 179 9.14 -7.41 0.59
N ALA A 180 10.18 -8.02 1.15
CA ALA A 180 10.12 -9.39 1.68
C ALA A 180 8.92 -9.56 2.62
N GLY A 181 8.28 -10.73 2.60
CA GLY A 181 7.05 -10.97 3.35
C GLY A 181 5.76 -10.50 2.65
N THR A 182 5.86 -9.91 1.46
CA THR A 182 4.69 -9.60 0.63
C THR A 182 4.53 -10.66 -0.45
N SER A 183 3.39 -11.32 -0.48
CA SER A 183 3.07 -12.37 -1.46
C SER A 183 2.16 -11.85 -2.58
N TRP A 184 2.32 -12.43 -3.76
CA TRP A 184 1.44 -12.16 -4.90
C TRP A 184 0.37 -13.22 -5.04
N GLN A 185 -0.89 -12.79 -5.11
CA GLN A 185 -2.06 -13.64 -5.24
C GLN A 185 -2.79 -13.37 -6.55
N LYS A 186 -2.95 -14.39 -7.37
CA LYS A 186 -3.87 -14.30 -8.51
C LYS A 186 -5.32 -14.43 -8.02
N TYR A 187 -6.19 -13.57 -8.51
CA TYR A 187 -7.61 -13.67 -8.19
C TYR A 187 -8.18 -15.05 -8.54
N GLY A 188 -9.05 -15.57 -7.67
CA GLY A 188 -9.68 -16.88 -7.83
C GLY A 188 -8.83 -18.06 -7.32
N ARG A 189 -7.68 -17.82 -6.69
CA ARG A 189 -6.86 -18.83 -6.02
C ARG A 189 -6.94 -18.68 -4.50
N ALA A 190 -6.73 -19.77 -3.78
CA ALA A 190 -6.56 -19.73 -2.33
C ALA A 190 -5.29 -18.96 -1.96
N ILE A 191 -5.35 -18.18 -0.88
CA ILE A 191 -4.17 -17.52 -0.32
C ILE A 191 -3.38 -18.55 0.47
N PRO A 192 -2.07 -18.72 0.22
CA PRO A 192 -1.23 -19.63 1.01
C PRO A 192 -1.21 -19.20 2.49
N ALA A 193 -1.10 -20.17 3.40
CA ALA A 193 -1.12 -19.90 4.83
C ALA A 193 0.06 -19.01 5.29
N ASP A 194 1.22 -19.17 4.68
CA ASP A 194 2.43 -18.37 4.93
C ASP A 194 2.25 -16.88 4.56
N ALA A 195 1.39 -16.58 3.59
CA ALA A 195 1.04 -15.20 3.25
C ALA A 195 0.17 -14.49 4.32
N LEU A 196 -0.31 -15.24 5.31
CA LEU A 196 -1.19 -14.74 6.38
C LEU A 196 -0.47 -14.67 7.74
N THR A 197 0.81 -14.98 7.77
CA THR A 197 1.63 -14.93 8.99
C THR A 197 2.40 -13.61 9.02
N ALA A 198 2.38 -12.90 10.14
CA ALA A 198 3.24 -11.75 10.37
C ALA A 198 4.70 -12.21 10.42
N GLN A 199 5.60 -11.46 9.83
CA GLN A 199 7.05 -11.70 9.83
C GLN A 199 7.75 -10.67 10.67
#